data_1f02c5ebd9338cb18f768fe667cd14fd
#
_entry.id   1f02c5ebd9338cb18f768fe667cd14fd
#
_cell.length_a   1.000
_cell.length_b   1.000
_cell.length_c   1.000
_cell.angle_alpha   90.00
_cell.angle_beta   90.00
_cell.angle_gamma   90.00
#
_symmetry.space_group_name_H-M   'P 1'
#
loop_
_entity.id
_entity.type
_entity.pdbx_description
1 polymer ?
#
loop_
_entity_poly.entity_id
_entity_poly.type
_entity_poly.pdbx_seq_one_letter_code
_entity_poly.pdbx_strand_id
1 'polypeptide(L)'
;MPKNGSAAVIADEAPCDDALTDYDHAHFVIYARLLDAVAEGACEHEIMRTVLAIDPVQEPIRAKRRLDSHLRRARWLSAHGYRHLVRHP
;
A
#
# COMPACT_ATOMS: atom_id res chain seq x y z
N MET A 1 -0.89 23.68 4.72
CA MET A 1 -1.13 23.23 4.45
C MET A 1 -1.33 22.62 3.82
N PRO A 2 -1.45 22.33 3.92
CA PRO A 2 -1.76 21.69 3.43
C PRO A 2 -2.07 20.93 3.08
N LYS A 3 -2.16 20.66 3.05
CA LYS A 3 -2.50 19.99 2.75
C LYS A 3 -2.71 19.12 2.58
N ASN A 4 -2.84 18.84 2.80
CA ASN A 4 -3.09 18.00 2.63
C ASN A 4 -3.28 17.08 2.35
N GLY A 5 -3.57 17.14 2.43
CA GLY A 5 -3.76 16.35 2.37
C GLY A 5 -3.55 15.52 2.04
N SER A 6 -3.42 15.85 2.19
CA SER A 6 -3.16 15.01 1.93
C SER A 6 -2.57 13.87 1.88
N ALA A 7 -1.76 13.72 1.36
CA ALA A 7 -1.22 12.40 1.16
C ALA A 7 -0.44 11.96 2.36
N ALA A 8 -0.80 10.81 2.88
CA ALA A 8 -0.05 10.23 3.97
C ALA A 8 1.31 9.78 3.45
N VAL A 9 2.34 9.96 4.28
CA VAL A 9 3.68 9.51 3.95
C VAL A 9 3.69 7.98 3.98
N ILE A 10 4.29 7.37 2.95
CA ILE A 10 4.37 5.92 2.86
C ILE A 10 5.70 5.48 3.46
N ALA A 11 5.62 4.69 4.52
CA ALA A 11 6.81 4.16 5.18
C ALA A 11 7.41 3.03 4.38
N ASP A 12 8.65 2.67 4.68
CA ASP A 12 9.30 1.54 4.04
C ASP A 12 8.74 0.21 4.52
N GLU A 13 8.12 0.21 5.70
CA GLU A 13 7.57 -0.99 6.30
C GLU A 13 6.16 -0.72 6.78
N ALA A 14 5.19 -1.50 6.29
CA ALA A 14 3.83 -1.41 6.80
C ALA A 14 3.74 -2.13 8.15
N PRO A 15 2.71 -1.80 8.96
CA PRO A 15 2.55 -2.49 10.25
C PRO A 15 2.23 -3.96 10.07
N CYS A 16 2.52 -4.74 11.12
CA CYS A 16 2.17 -6.16 11.16
C CYS A 16 1.35 -6.51 12.39
N ASP A 17 0.67 -5.53 12.95
CA ASP A 17 -0.14 -5.70 14.14
C ASP A 17 -1.37 -6.57 13.87
N ASP A 18 -1.90 -7.18 14.93
CA ASP A 18 -3.09 -8.01 14.82
C ASP A 18 -4.37 -7.19 14.72
N ALA A 19 -4.28 -5.89 14.84
CA ALA A 19 -5.44 -4.99 14.80
C ALA A 19 -5.14 -3.82 13.88
N LEU A 20 -6.18 -3.10 13.49
CA LEU A 20 -6.01 -1.89 12.70
C LEU A 20 -5.19 -0.85 13.46
N THR A 21 -4.27 -0.21 12.75
CA THR A 21 -3.46 0.85 13.30
C THR A 21 -3.84 2.17 12.67
N ASP A 22 -3.36 3.28 13.23
CA ASP A 22 -3.55 4.59 12.62
C ASP A 22 -2.95 4.64 11.23
N TYR A 23 -1.81 3.99 11.05
CA TYR A 23 -1.18 3.90 9.73
C TYR A 23 -2.13 3.27 8.72
N ASP A 24 -2.78 2.17 9.10
CA ASP A 24 -3.73 1.49 8.22
C ASP A 24 -4.85 2.42 7.83
N HIS A 25 -5.43 3.14 8.78
CA HIS A 25 -6.52 4.08 8.49
C HIS A 25 -6.08 5.15 7.52
N ALA A 26 -4.86 5.64 7.66
CA ALA A 26 -4.36 6.68 6.79
C ALA A 26 -4.00 6.16 5.40
N HIS A 27 -3.86 4.84 5.23
CA HIS A 27 -3.34 4.27 3.98
C HIS A 27 -4.31 3.29 3.32
N PHE A 28 -5.60 3.33 3.67
CA PHE A 28 -6.58 2.42 3.07
C PHE A 28 -6.61 2.55 1.55
N VAL A 29 -6.54 3.76 1.03
CA VAL A 29 -6.55 3.96 -0.42
C VAL A 29 -5.34 3.32 -1.07
N ILE A 30 -4.18 3.44 -0.42
CA ILE A 30 -2.95 2.82 -0.93
C ILE A 30 -3.11 1.30 -0.99
N TYR A 31 -3.64 0.70 0.07
CA TYR A 31 -3.86 -0.75 0.10
C TYR A 31 -4.81 -1.19 -1.01
N ALA A 32 -5.92 -0.46 -1.20
CA ALA A 32 -6.88 -0.80 -2.24
C ALA A 32 -6.22 -0.71 -3.62
N ARG A 33 -5.45 0.33 -3.86
CA ARG A 33 -4.78 0.51 -5.15
C ARG A 33 -3.75 -0.57 -5.41
N LEU A 34 -3.04 -1.00 -4.35
CA LEU A 34 -2.08 -2.10 -4.49
C LEU A 34 -2.76 -3.38 -4.94
N LEU A 35 -3.84 -3.75 -4.29
CA LEU A 35 -4.54 -4.99 -4.63
C LEU A 35 -5.15 -4.92 -6.02
N ASP A 36 -5.69 -3.76 -6.38
CA ASP A 36 -6.23 -3.57 -7.74
C ASP A 36 -5.13 -3.70 -8.79
N ALA A 37 -3.97 -3.07 -8.56
CA ALA A 37 -2.88 -3.11 -9.51
C ALA A 37 -2.37 -4.53 -9.71
N VAL A 38 -2.24 -5.29 -8.62
CA VAL A 38 -1.81 -6.68 -8.70
C VAL A 38 -2.84 -7.50 -9.48
N ALA A 39 -4.13 -7.28 -9.20
CA ALA A 39 -5.19 -8.00 -9.89
C ALA A 39 -5.21 -7.71 -11.38
N GLU A 40 -4.81 -6.49 -11.76
CA GLU A 40 -4.77 -6.09 -13.17
C GLU A 40 -3.50 -6.52 -13.88
N GLY A 41 -2.57 -7.12 -13.15
CA GLY A 41 -1.33 -7.61 -13.75
C GLY A 41 -0.25 -6.57 -13.94
N ALA A 42 -0.32 -5.45 -13.25
CA ALA A 42 0.72 -4.43 -13.35
C ALA A 42 2.05 -4.97 -12.85
N CYS A 43 3.15 -4.56 -13.46
CA CYS A 43 4.45 -5.04 -13.01
C CYS A 43 4.87 -4.34 -11.73
N GLU A 44 5.76 -4.98 -10.98
CA GLU A 44 6.18 -4.46 -9.67
C GLU A 44 6.79 -3.07 -9.77
N HIS A 45 7.62 -2.82 -10.77
CA HIS A 45 8.25 -1.52 -10.92
C HIS A 45 7.22 -0.41 -11.12
N GLU A 46 6.20 -0.70 -11.89
CA GLU A 46 5.14 0.28 -12.11
C GLU A 46 4.38 0.55 -10.83
N ILE A 47 4.05 -0.50 -10.08
CA ILE A 47 3.36 -0.35 -8.80
C ILE A 47 4.20 0.47 -7.82
N MET A 48 5.49 0.21 -7.76
CA MET A 48 6.38 0.97 -6.90
C MET A 48 6.36 2.46 -7.22
N ARG A 49 6.38 2.80 -8.51
CA ARG A 49 6.39 4.20 -8.92
C ARG A 49 5.05 4.89 -8.73
N THR A 50 3.97 4.23 -9.15
CA THR A 50 2.67 4.91 -9.24
C THR A 50 1.87 4.81 -7.96
N VAL A 51 1.99 3.73 -7.21
CA VAL A 51 1.21 3.53 -6.00
C VAL A 51 2.03 3.85 -4.76
N LEU A 52 3.29 3.43 -4.74
CA LEU A 52 4.12 3.53 -3.54
C LEU A 52 5.09 4.70 -3.56
N ALA A 53 5.12 5.45 -4.64
CA ALA A 53 5.90 6.69 -4.75
C ALA A 53 7.38 6.48 -4.45
N ILE A 54 7.95 5.41 -4.99
CA ILE A 54 9.38 5.12 -4.81
C ILE A 54 9.95 4.61 -6.13
N ASP A 55 11.17 5.01 -6.43
CA ASP A 55 11.83 4.63 -7.67
C ASP A 55 12.61 3.33 -7.47
N PRO A 56 12.17 2.22 -8.10
CA PRO A 56 12.85 0.93 -7.90
C PRO A 56 14.23 0.87 -8.53
N VAL A 57 14.53 1.76 -9.48
CA VAL A 57 15.86 1.79 -10.08
C VAL A 57 16.85 2.48 -9.16
N GLN A 58 16.43 3.58 -8.54
CA GLN A 58 17.30 4.33 -7.62
C GLN A 58 17.40 3.66 -6.25
N GLU A 59 16.33 3.03 -5.78
CA GLU A 59 16.27 2.49 -4.43
C GLU A 59 15.65 1.09 -4.45
N PRO A 60 16.32 0.13 -5.08
CA PRO A 60 15.70 -1.19 -5.30
C PRO A 60 15.37 -1.94 -4.02
N ILE A 61 16.25 -1.87 -3.01
CA ILE A 61 16.03 -2.60 -1.77
C ILE A 61 14.89 -1.99 -0.98
N ARG A 62 14.87 -0.66 -0.87
CA ARG A 62 13.77 0.01 -0.18
C ARG A 62 12.45 -0.18 -0.90
N ALA A 63 12.47 -0.11 -2.23
CA ALA A 63 11.27 -0.28 -3.03
C ALA A 63 10.68 -1.67 -2.83
N LYS A 64 11.51 -2.69 -2.82
CA LYS A 64 11.04 -4.06 -2.63
C LYS A 64 10.46 -4.25 -1.23
N ARG A 65 11.12 -3.72 -0.23
CA ARG A 65 10.61 -3.79 1.15
C ARG A 65 9.27 -3.09 1.27
N ARG A 66 9.16 -1.90 0.69
CA ARG A 66 7.92 -1.13 0.74
C ARG A 66 6.79 -1.89 0.06
N LEU A 67 7.07 -2.45 -1.12
CA LEU A 67 6.05 -3.23 -1.84
C LEU A 67 5.63 -4.47 -1.05
N ASP A 68 6.60 -5.27 -0.62
CA ASP A 68 6.29 -6.54 0.03
C ASP A 68 5.51 -6.34 1.34
N SER A 69 5.94 -5.36 2.15
CA SER A 69 5.29 -5.14 3.44
C SER A 69 3.88 -4.59 3.27
N HIS A 70 3.69 -3.66 2.35
CA HIS A 70 2.37 -3.07 2.15
C HIS A 70 1.41 -4.05 1.48
N LEU A 71 1.91 -4.85 0.54
CA LEU A 71 1.06 -5.84 -0.11
C LEU A 71 0.65 -6.94 0.88
N ARG A 72 1.58 -7.39 1.72
CA ARG A 72 1.26 -8.34 2.76
C ARG A 72 0.19 -7.78 3.71
N ARG A 73 0.34 -6.53 4.11
CA ARG A 73 -0.63 -5.90 5.00
C ARG A 73 -2.00 -5.76 4.34
N ALA A 74 -2.01 -5.35 3.07
CA ALA A 74 -3.27 -5.22 2.34
C ALA A 74 -4.00 -6.56 2.25
N ARG A 75 -3.28 -7.63 2.00
CA ARG A 75 -3.87 -8.96 1.94
C ARG A 75 -4.38 -9.42 3.30
N TRP A 76 -3.65 -9.11 4.35
CA TRP A 76 -4.10 -9.43 5.70
C TRP A 76 -5.42 -8.72 6.03
N LEU A 77 -5.49 -7.44 5.72
CA LEU A 77 -6.71 -6.67 5.96
C LEU A 77 -7.87 -7.23 5.16
N SER A 78 -7.65 -7.56 3.91
CA SER A 78 -8.69 -8.13 3.06
C SER A 78 -9.19 -9.46 3.61
N ALA A 79 -8.28 -10.29 4.10
CA ALA A 79 -8.65 -11.60 4.64
C ALA A 79 -9.35 -11.49 5.99
N HIS A 80 -9.20 -10.39 6.70
CA HIS A 80 -9.75 -10.21 8.04
C HIS A 80 -10.99 -9.33 8.07
N GLY A 81 -11.72 -9.26 6.97
CA GLY A 81 -13.02 -8.61 6.97
C GLY A 81 -13.04 -7.16 6.53
N TYR A 82 -11.92 -6.65 6.04
CA TYR A 82 -11.86 -5.27 5.57
C TYR A 82 -11.95 -5.19 4.05
N ARG A 83 -12.81 -6.03 3.47
CA ARG A 83 -12.92 -6.14 2.02
C ARG A 83 -13.39 -4.86 1.36
N HIS A 84 -14.11 -4.03 2.09
CA HIS A 84 -14.57 -2.77 1.55
C HIS A 84 -13.41 -1.86 1.15
N LEU A 85 -12.21 -2.15 1.62
CA LEU A 85 -11.04 -1.39 1.24
C LEU A 85 -10.62 -1.64 -0.20
N VAL A 86 -10.92 -2.83 -0.71
CA VAL A 86 -10.40 -3.26 -2.00
C VAL A 86 -11.48 -3.51 -3.02
N ARG A 87 -12.71 -3.55 -2.59
CA ARG A 87 -13.81 -3.80 -3.49
C ARG A 87 -14.86 -2.72 -3.32
N HIS A 88 -15.19 -2.11 -4.43
CA HIS A 88 -16.26 -1.14 -4.42
C HIS A 88 -17.43 -1.74 -5.14
N PRO A 89 -18.58 -1.73 -4.51
CA PRO A 89 -19.77 -2.20 -5.17
C PRO A 89 -20.03 -1.44 -6.44
#